data_9f4750582585f3a5e4733b427bb9ce5e
#
_entry.id   9f4750582585f3a5e4733b427bb9ce5e
#
_cell.length_a   1.000
_cell.length_b   1.000
_cell.length_c   1.000
_cell.angle_alpha   90.00
_cell.angle_beta   90.00
_cell.angle_gamma   90.00
#
_symmetry.space_group_name_H-M   'P 1'
#
loop_
_entity.id
_entity.type
_entity.pdbx_description
1 polymer ?
#
loop_
_entity_poly.entity_id
_entity_poly.type
_entity_poly.pdbx_seq_one_letter_code
_entity_poly.pdbx_strand_id
1 'polypeptide(L)'
;VNSANLRLLLMHALDTLLEMETNFMQKGSDTLVVPNVEQVKTFLLSLQQRICQRLTALDGKSTFNGESWKREEGGGGTSMVLTQGNVFEQAGVNFSHVMGAAMPASATAHRPELAGRSFEAMGVSLVIHPNNPYIPTTHANVRFFIASKEGADPVWWFGGGFDLTPYYPFEQDVVSWHQTAHDLCLPFGEDVYPKYKKWCDEYFFLPHRNETRGVGGLFFDDLNEPGFEQSFAFMQAVGNGFIEAYEPIVERNKALEYQDEERQFQLYRRGRYVEFNLVYDRGTLFGLQTGGRTESILMSMPPLVRWEYGFTPEEGTPEAELYEYYLKPQDWLGLNK
;
A
#
# COMPACT_ATOMS: atom_id res chain seq x y z
N VAL A 1 43.94 -19.95 -48.18
CA VAL A 1 43.16 -19.91 -46.94
C VAL A 1 43.32 -21.28 -46.30
N ASN A 2 43.96 -21.34 -45.12
CA ASN A 2 44.37 -22.57 -44.47
C ASN A 2 43.12 -23.30 -43.95
N SER A 3 42.97 -24.61 -44.25
CA SER A 3 41.81 -25.45 -43.94
C SER A 3 41.45 -25.47 -42.42
N ALA A 4 42.44 -25.15 -41.56
CA ALA A 4 42.26 -25.02 -40.12
C ALA A 4 41.44 -23.78 -39.73
N ASN A 5 41.63 -22.64 -40.40
CA ASN A 5 40.85 -21.40 -40.13
C ASN A 5 39.40 -21.50 -40.62
N LEU A 6 39.15 -22.28 -41.68
CA LEU A 6 37.80 -22.52 -42.17
C LEU A 6 36.98 -23.43 -41.19
N ARG A 7 37.66 -24.43 -40.59
CA ARG A 7 37.04 -25.26 -39.56
C ARG A 7 36.72 -24.50 -38.27
N LEU A 8 37.60 -23.59 -37.83
CA LEU A 8 37.32 -22.75 -36.63
C LEU A 8 36.15 -21.78 -36.87
N LEU A 9 36.06 -21.18 -38.07
CA LEU A 9 34.95 -20.32 -38.43
C LEU A 9 33.59 -21.07 -38.53
N LEU A 10 33.62 -22.31 -39.05
CA LEU A 10 32.44 -23.15 -39.12
C LEU A 10 31.96 -23.64 -37.73
N MET A 11 32.90 -23.99 -36.84
CA MET A 11 32.57 -24.33 -35.46
C MET A 11 32.00 -23.14 -34.70
N HIS A 12 32.56 -21.94 -34.82
CA HIS A 12 32.00 -20.72 -34.19
C HIS A 12 30.61 -20.36 -34.71
N ALA A 13 30.37 -20.54 -36.02
CA ALA A 13 29.05 -20.32 -36.59
C ALA A 13 28.02 -21.35 -36.15
N LEU A 14 28.44 -22.62 -35.95
CA LEU A 14 27.57 -23.68 -35.42
C LEU A 14 27.22 -23.43 -33.93
N ASP A 15 28.20 -23.03 -33.10
CA ASP A 15 27.98 -22.69 -31.68
C ASP A 15 27.04 -21.49 -31.56
N THR A 16 27.20 -20.47 -32.41
CA THR A 16 26.29 -19.29 -32.40
C THR A 16 24.86 -19.66 -32.83
N LEU A 17 24.70 -20.56 -33.81
CA LEU A 17 23.40 -21.07 -34.24
C LEU A 17 22.73 -21.95 -33.17
N LEU A 18 23.50 -22.79 -32.47
CA LEU A 18 23.02 -23.59 -31.34
C LEU A 18 22.57 -22.73 -30.13
N GLU A 19 23.33 -21.67 -29.85
CA GLU A 19 22.94 -20.68 -28.82
C GLU A 19 21.70 -19.88 -29.22
N MET A 20 21.54 -19.54 -30.50
CA MET A 20 20.34 -18.90 -31.04
C MET A 20 19.12 -19.83 -30.98
N GLU A 21 19.27 -21.13 -31.35
CA GLU A 21 18.22 -22.12 -31.27
C GLU A 21 17.84 -22.43 -29.81
N THR A 22 18.80 -22.51 -28.86
CA THR A 22 18.54 -22.70 -27.44
C THR A 22 17.82 -21.49 -26.85
N ASN A 23 18.22 -20.27 -27.21
CA ASN A 23 17.52 -19.04 -26.79
C ASN A 23 16.14 -18.90 -27.45
N PHE A 24 15.94 -19.40 -28.69
CA PHE A 24 14.64 -19.43 -29.35
C PHE A 24 13.72 -20.50 -28.75
N MET A 25 14.25 -21.67 -28.36
CA MET A 25 13.50 -22.73 -27.67
C MET A 25 13.16 -22.34 -26.21
N GLN A 26 14.01 -21.57 -25.52
CA GLN A 26 13.70 -21.02 -24.19
C GLN A 26 12.67 -19.89 -24.24
N LYS A 27 12.56 -19.12 -25.33
CA LYS A 27 11.48 -18.15 -25.55
C LYS A 27 10.15 -18.77 -26.01
N GLY A 28 10.13 -20.06 -26.32
CA GLY A 28 8.96 -20.77 -26.90
C GLY A 28 8.08 -21.51 -25.89
N SER A 29 8.30 -21.38 -24.57
CA SER A 29 7.42 -21.97 -23.54
C SER A 29 7.01 -20.96 -22.45
N ASP A 30 6.73 -19.72 -22.81
CA ASP A 30 5.88 -18.88 -22.01
C ASP A 30 4.45 -19.46 -22.09
N THR A 31 4.21 -20.54 -21.36
CA THR A 31 2.85 -20.85 -20.92
C THR A 31 2.40 -19.62 -20.14
N LEU A 32 1.48 -18.84 -20.73
CA LEU A 32 0.82 -17.71 -20.07
C LEU A 32 0.36 -18.21 -18.71
N VAL A 33 1.06 -17.78 -17.65
CA VAL A 33 0.65 -18.11 -16.29
C VAL A 33 -0.64 -17.34 -16.04
N VAL A 34 -1.75 -18.07 -16.10
CA VAL A 34 -3.08 -17.50 -15.80
C VAL A 34 -3.09 -17.12 -14.31
N PRO A 35 -3.35 -15.85 -13.98
CA PRO A 35 -3.41 -15.39 -12.59
C PRO A 35 -4.32 -16.26 -11.73
N ASN A 36 -3.80 -16.77 -10.63
CA ASN A 36 -4.60 -17.59 -9.69
C ASN A 36 -5.36 -16.68 -8.71
N VAL A 37 -6.56 -16.26 -9.10
CA VAL A 37 -7.44 -15.35 -8.34
C VAL A 37 -7.77 -15.91 -6.94
N GLU A 38 -8.03 -17.22 -6.82
CA GLU A 38 -8.37 -17.85 -5.54
C GLU A 38 -7.18 -17.90 -4.58
N GLN A 39 -5.96 -18.02 -5.08
CA GLN A 39 -4.75 -17.94 -4.26
C GLN A 39 -4.56 -16.52 -3.69
N VAL A 40 -4.76 -15.49 -4.49
CA VAL A 40 -4.72 -14.10 -4.05
C VAL A 40 -5.78 -13.83 -2.99
N LYS A 41 -7.02 -14.26 -3.22
CA LYS A 41 -8.13 -14.11 -2.28
C LYS A 41 -7.85 -14.78 -0.94
N THR A 42 -7.36 -16.02 -0.97
CA THR A 42 -7.00 -16.78 0.22
C THR A 42 -5.92 -16.06 1.04
N PHE A 43 -4.90 -15.54 0.37
CA PHE A 43 -3.86 -14.74 1.02
C PHE A 43 -4.43 -13.48 1.68
N LEU A 44 -5.25 -12.70 0.97
CA LEU A 44 -5.84 -11.46 1.47
C LEU A 44 -6.75 -11.68 2.69
N LEU A 45 -7.58 -12.71 2.67
CA LEU A 45 -8.41 -13.09 3.82
C LEU A 45 -7.56 -13.49 5.04
N SER A 46 -6.53 -14.30 4.83
CA SER A 46 -5.58 -14.67 5.88
C SER A 46 -4.81 -13.46 6.40
N LEU A 47 -4.41 -12.51 5.53
CA LEU A 47 -3.76 -11.27 5.91
C LEU A 47 -4.63 -10.42 6.83
N GLN A 48 -5.90 -10.20 6.47
CA GLN A 48 -6.86 -9.48 7.32
C GLN A 48 -6.94 -10.09 8.72
N GLN A 49 -7.07 -11.41 8.80
CA GLN A 49 -7.17 -12.11 10.09
C GLN A 49 -5.90 -11.93 10.94
N ARG A 50 -4.72 -12.11 10.35
CA ARG A 50 -3.43 -11.95 11.07
C ARG A 50 -3.26 -10.53 11.59
N ILE A 51 -3.56 -9.52 10.78
CA ILE A 51 -3.48 -8.11 11.19
C ILE A 51 -4.42 -7.85 12.36
N CYS A 52 -5.70 -8.25 12.26
CA CYS A 52 -6.67 -8.08 13.34
C CYS A 52 -6.23 -8.78 14.63
N GLN A 53 -5.69 -9.99 14.56
CA GLN A 53 -5.18 -10.73 15.72
C GLN A 53 -4.02 -10.00 16.41
N ARG A 54 -3.04 -9.50 15.62
CA ARG A 54 -1.89 -8.77 16.17
C ARG A 54 -2.30 -7.45 16.80
N LEU A 55 -3.14 -6.66 16.14
CA LEU A 55 -3.63 -5.39 16.68
C LEU A 55 -4.49 -5.60 17.94
N THR A 56 -5.31 -6.66 18.00
CA THR A 56 -6.04 -7.03 19.21
C THR A 56 -5.09 -7.35 20.37
N ALA A 57 -4.03 -8.09 20.10
CA ALA A 57 -3.02 -8.41 21.13
C ALA A 57 -2.26 -7.17 21.61
N LEU A 58 -1.92 -6.25 20.72
CA LEU A 58 -1.28 -4.97 21.06
C LEU A 58 -2.17 -4.05 21.89
N ASP A 59 -3.48 -4.02 21.58
CA ASP A 59 -4.46 -3.21 22.31
C ASP A 59 -4.73 -3.75 23.72
N GLY A 60 -4.86 -5.05 23.87
CA GLY A 60 -5.05 -5.74 25.15
C GLY A 60 -6.42 -5.56 25.83
N LYS A 61 -7.34 -4.78 25.23
CA LYS A 61 -8.69 -4.50 25.78
C LYS A 61 -9.79 -4.77 24.76
N SER A 62 -9.73 -4.10 23.62
CA SER A 62 -10.77 -4.17 22.59
C SER A 62 -10.42 -5.19 21.51
N THR A 63 -11.45 -5.73 20.88
CA THR A 63 -11.33 -6.71 19.79
C THR A 63 -12.02 -6.17 18.54
N PHE A 64 -11.64 -6.69 17.38
CA PHE A 64 -12.31 -6.35 16.13
C PHE A 64 -13.70 -6.98 16.05
N ASN A 65 -14.67 -6.17 15.66
CA ASN A 65 -16.03 -6.61 15.30
C ASN A 65 -16.12 -6.63 13.77
N GLY A 66 -16.58 -7.75 13.22
CA GLY A 66 -16.67 -7.97 11.78
C GLY A 66 -18.10 -7.80 11.26
N GLU A 67 -18.26 -7.11 10.14
CA GLU A 67 -19.49 -7.05 9.37
C GLU A 67 -19.23 -7.49 7.94
N SER A 68 -19.87 -8.58 7.51
CA SER A 68 -19.80 -9.08 6.14
C SER A 68 -20.93 -8.51 5.29
N TRP A 69 -20.63 -8.15 4.07
CA TRP A 69 -21.58 -7.58 3.12
C TRP A 69 -21.44 -8.25 1.74
N LYS A 70 -22.51 -8.19 0.96
CA LYS A 70 -22.56 -8.70 -0.42
C LYS A 70 -23.03 -7.61 -1.37
N ARG A 71 -22.61 -7.70 -2.63
CA ARG A 71 -23.05 -6.81 -3.71
C ARG A 71 -23.98 -7.59 -4.66
N GLU A 72 -24.97 -6.91 -5.20
CA GLU A 72 -25.90 -7.48 -6.18
C GLU A 72 -25.18 -7.81 -7.50
N GLU A 73 -24.21 -6.99 -7.91
CA GLU A 73 -23.42 -7.19 -9.12
C GLU A 73 -22.33 -8.27 -8.99
N GLY A 74 -22.16 -8.82 -7.79
CA GLY A 74 -21.17 -9.83 -7.47
C GLY A 74 -20.08 -9.36 -6.51
N GLY A 75 -19.60 -10.32 -5.73
CA GLY A 75 -18.58 -10.08 -4.72
C GLY A 75 -19.17 -9.62 -3.38
N GLY A 76 -18.34 -8.98 -2.58
CA GLY A 76 -18.66 -8.53 -1.23
C GLY A 76 -17.39 -8.21 -0.45
N GLY A 77 -17.47 -8.25 0.87
CA GLY A 77 -16.32 -8.03 1.73
C GLY A 77 -16.63 -8.23 3.19
N THR A 78 -15.63 -8.00 4.02
CA THR A 78 -15.75 -8.01 5.48
C THR A 78 -14.99 -6.82 6.04
N SER A 79 -15.72 -5.93 6.71
CA SER A 79 -15.14 -4.79 7.42
C SER A 79 -14.94 -5.19 8.88
N MET A 80 -13.69 -5.20 9.32
CA MET A 80 -13.30 -5.46 10.70
C MET A 80 -12.97 -4.13 11.37
N VAL A 81 -13.67 -3.77 12.45
CA VAL A 81 -13.48 -2.48 13.12
C VAL A 81 -13.27 -2.70 14.63
N LEU A 82 -12.21 -2.10 15.16
CA LEU A 82 -11.93 -1.99 16.59
C LEU A 82 -12.13 -0.54 17.01
N THR A 83 -12.83 -0.32 18.09
CA THR A 83 -13.09 1.01 18.67
C THR A 83 -12.87 1.01 20.17
N GLN A 84 -12.58 2.18 20.73
CA GLN A 84 -12.47 2.40 22.18
C GLN A 84 -11.47 1.47 22.88
N GLY A 85 -10.39 1.14 22.17
CA GLY A 85 -9.29 0.35 22.72
C GLY A 85 -8.43 1.12 23.72
N ASN A 86 -7.48 0.43 24.34
CA ASN A 86 -6.47 1.06 25.20
C ASN A 86 -5.44 1.80 24.36
N VAL A 87 -4.98 1.16 23.28
CA VAL A 87 -3.94 1.70 22.38
C VAL A 87 -4.59 2.35 21.16
N PHE A 88 -5.58 1.68 20.57
CA PHE A 88 -6.21 2.15 19.35
C PHE A 88 -7.60 2.75 19.64
N GLU A 89 -7.73 4.05 19.35
CA GLU A 89 -9.01 4.74 19.46
C GLU A 89 -9.99 4.21 18.40
N GLN A 90 -9.48 4.01 17.18
CA GLN A 90 -10.16 3.31 16.10
C GLN A 90 -9.14 2.63 15.19
N ALA A 91 -9.44 1.42 14.77
CA ALA A 91 -8.74 0.71 13.73
C ALA A 91 -9.73 0.01 12.80
N GLY A 92 -9.56 0.19 11.50
CA GLY A 92 -10.37 -0.47 10.49
C GLY A 92 -9.48 -1.33 9.60
N VAL A 93 -9.87 -2.60 9.38
CA VAL A 93 -9.21 -3.52 8.44
C VAL A 93 -10.27 -4.12 7.53
N ASN A 94 -10.33 -3.67 6.29
CA ASN A 94 -11.36 -4.04 5.33
C ASN A 94 -10.80 -4.99 4.27
N PHE A 95 -11.42 -6.15 4.12
CA PHE A 95 -11.28 -6.98 2.92
C PHE A 95 -12.44 -6.68 1.97
N SER A 96 -12.16 -6.44 0.70
CA SER A 96 -13.15 -6.30 -0.36
C SER A 96 -12.80 -7.18 -1.55
N HIS A 97 -13.83 -7.74 -2.19
CA HIS A 97 -13.76 -8.44 -3.47
C HIS A 97 -14.96 -7.99 -4.31
N VAL A 98 -14.71 -7.18 -5.30
CA VAL A 98 -15.72 -6.54 -6.15
C VAL A 98 -15.64 -7.12 -7.55
N MET A 99 -16.79 -7.45 -8.13
CA MET A 99 -16.91 -7.96 -9.50
C MET A 99 -17.82 -7.04 -10.32
N GLY A 100 -17.61 -7.02 -11.61
CA GLY A 100 -18.49 -6.32 -12.54
C GLY A 100 -18.41 -6.88 -13.94
N ALA A 101 -19.56 -6.86 -14.64
CA ALA A 101 -19.66 -7.35 -16.02
C ALA A 101 -18.94 -6.44 -17.04
N ALA A 102 -18.75 -5.17 -16.69
CA ALA A 102 -18.02 -4.20 -17.52
C ALA A 102 -17.41 -3.12 -16.64
N MET A 103 -16.26 -2.59 -17.09
CA MET A 103 -15.62 -1.43 -16.45
C MET A 103 -16.43 -0.15 -16.74
N PRO A 104 -16.52 0.79 -15.79
CA PRO A 104 -17.09 2.11 -16.03
C PRO A 104 -16.36 2.84 -17.17
N ALA A 105 -17.10 3.62 -17.97
CA ALA A 105 -16.54 4.37 -19.09
C ALA A 105 -15.40 5.33 -18.66
N SER A 106 -15.49 5.90 -17.45
CA SER A 106 -14.45 6.74 -16.87
C SER A 106 -13.13 6.00 -16.64
N ALA A 107 -13.19 4.71 -16.28
CA ALA A 107 -12.00 3.88 -16.09
C ALA A 107 -11.37 3.42 -17.42
N THR A 108 -12.19 3.21 -18.46
CA THR A 108 -11.72 2.79 -19.79
C THR A 108 -11.22 3.94 -20.67
N ALA A 109 -11.55 5.19 -20.32
CA ALA A 109 -11.11 6.39 -21.06
C ALA A 109 -9.56 6.51 -21.15
N HIS A 110 -8.86 6.08 -20.09
CA HIS A 110 -7.40 6.09 -20.03
C HIS A 110 -6.76 4.71 -20.22
N ARG A 111 -7.59 3.66 -20.31
CA ARG A 111 -7.18 2.25 -20.46
C ARG A 111 -8.09 1.53 -21.45
N PRO A 112 -7.94 1.81 -22.75
CA PRO A 112 -8.80 1.23 -23.80
C PRO A 112 -8.75 -0.30 -23.85
N GLU A 113 -7.64 -0.91 -23.39
CA GLU A 113 -7.48 -2.36 -23.29
C GLU A 113 -8.46 -3.04 -22.33
N LEU A 114 -9.07 -2.27 -21.40
CA LEU A 114 -10.09 -2.76 -20.46
C LEU A 114 -11.51 -2.75 -21.03
N ALA A 115 -11.73 -2.11 -22.18
CA ALA A 115 -13.05 -1.95 -22.75
C ALA A 115 -13.71 -3.29 -23.10
N GLY A 116 -14.95 -3.49 -22.64
CA GLY A 116 -15.73 -4.70 -22.88
C GLY A 116 -15.23 -5.94 -22.16
N ARG A 117 -14.45 -5.78 -21.09
CA ARG A 117 -13.99 -6.85 -20.19
C ARG A 117 -14.82 -6.86 -18.92
N SER A 118 -15.15 -8.05 -18.42
CA SER A 118 -15.53 -8.23 -17.02
C SER A 118 -14.31 -8.05 -16.13
N PHE A 119 -14.51 -7.69 -14.85
CA PHE A 119 -13.40 -7.48 -13.94
C PHE A 119 -13.66 -8.03 -12.54
N GLU A 120 -12.56 -8.31 -11.86
CA GLU A 120 -12.50 -8.56 -10.42
C GLU A 120 -11.43 -7.66 -9.80
N ALA A 121 -11.77 -7.03 -8.68
CA ALA A 121 -10.85 -6.22 -7.89
C ALA A 121 -10.95 -6.68 -6.43
N MET A 122 -9.84 -7.01 -5.81
CA MET A 122 -9.82 -7.45 -4.42
C MET A 122 -8.63 -6.86 -3.67
N GLY A 123 -8.80 -6.67 -2.36
CA GLY A 123 -7.73 -6.12 -1.54
C GLY A 123 -8.04 -6.09 -0.06
N VAL A 124 -7.00 -5.84 0.72
CA VAL A 124 -7.09 -5.45 2.12
C VAL A 124 -6.64 -4.01 2.25
N SER A 125 -7.47 -3.19 2.88
CA SER A 125 -7.15 -1.79 3.21
C SER A 125 -7.34 -1.60 4.70
N LEU A 126 -6.44 -0.87 5.34
CA LEU A 126 -6.52 -0.57 6.76
C LEU A 126 -6.08 0.85 7.08
N VAL A 127 -6.66 1.39 8.16
CA VAL A 127 -6.21 2.61 8.80
C VAL A 127 -6.31 2.43 10.31
N ILE A 128 -5.30 2.90 11.04
CA ILE A 128 -5.20 2.78 12.49
C ILE A 128 -4.99 4.17 13.08
N HIS A 129 -5.89 4.56 13.99
CA HIS A 129 -5.84 5.83 14.74
C HIS A 129 -5.60 5.53 16.22
N PRO A 130 -4.38 5.71 16.74
CA PRO A 130 -4.04 5.46 18.14
C PRO A 130 -4.55 6.56 19.08
N ASN A 131 -4.78 6.21 20.37
CA ASN A 131 -5.11 7.17 21.41
C ASN A 131 -3.94 8.12 21.71
N ASN A 132 -2.74 7.53 21.88
CA ASN A 132 -1.54 8.27 22.27
C ASN A 132 -0.99 9.09 21.10
N PRO A 133 -0.77 10.41 21.26
CA PRO A 133 -0.21 11.28 20.21
C PRO A 133 1.20 10.88 19.74
N TYR A 134 1.94 10.15 20.56
CA TYR A 134 3.28 9.66 20.21
C TYR A 134 3.29 8.39 19.38
N ILE A 135 2.12 7.76 19.17
CA ILE A 135 1.96 6.67 18.22
C ILE A 135 1.41 7.23 16.91
N PRO A 136 2.09 7.04 15.79
CA PRO A 136 1.61 7.51 14.49
C PRO A 136 0.30 6.85 14.05
N THR A 137 -0.55 7.61 13.35
CA THR A 137 -1.55 7.01 12.45
C THR A 137 -0.83 6.30 11.32
N THR A 138 -1.37 5.18 10.85
CA THR A 138 -0.83 4.44 9.73
C THR A 138 -1.94 3.94 8.81
N HIS A 139 -1.61 3.82 7.52
CA HIS A 139 -2.43 3.24 6.48
C HIS A 139 -1.65 2.15 5.77
N ALA A 140 -2.32 1.09 5.35
CA ALA A 140 -1.78 0.14 4.40
C ALA A 140 -2.89 -0.33 3.44
N ASN A 141 -2.48 -0.66 2.23
CA ASN A 141 -3.34 -1.27 1.23
C ASN A 141 -2.54 -2.26 0.41
N VAL A 142 -3.10 -3.43 0.14
CA VAL A 142 -2.61 -4.36 -0.88
C VAL A 142 -3.79 -4.86 -1.68
N ARG A 143 -3.67 -4.81 -3.01
CA ARG A 143 -4.78 -5.08 -3.92
C ARG A 143 -4.35 -5.81 -5.17
N PHE A 144 -5.30 -6.51 -5.76
CA PHE A 144 -5.18 -7.18 -7.06
C PHE A 144 -6.37 -6.80 -7.94
N PHE A 145 -6.09 -6.60 -9.20
CA PHE A 145 -7.08 -6.36 -10.25
C PHE A 145 -6.84 -7.30 -11.42
N ILE A 146 -7.94 -7.83 -11.97
CA ILE A 146 -7.92 -8.61 -13.21
C ILE A 146 -9.15 -8.29 -14.05
N ALA A 147 -8.96 -8.12 -15.36
CA ALA A 147 -10.03 -7.93 -16.33
C ALA A 147 -9.92 -8.98 -17.43
N SER A 148 -11.03 -9.70 -17.67
CA SER A 148 -11.09 -10.85 -18.55
C SER A 148 -12.09 -10.66 -19.69
N LYS A 149 -11.77 -11.25 -20.85
CA LYS A 149 -12.64 -11.30 -22.01
C LYS A 149 -12.39 -12.62 -22.73
N GLU A 150 -13.47 -13.26 -23.19
CA GLU A 150 -13.36 -14.51 -23.95
C GLU A 150 -12.49 -14.32 -25.20
N GLY A 151 -11.54 -15.23 -25.41
CA GLY A 151 -10.62 -15.22 -26.56
C GLY A 151 -9.50 -14.17 -26.48
N ALA A 152 -9.27 -13.53 -25.33
CA ALA A 152 -8.18 -12.59 -25.13
C ALA A 152 -7.46 -12.84 -23.79
N ASP A 153 -6.17 -12.54 -23.74
CA ASP A 153 -5.39 -12.64 -22.51
C ASP A 153 -5.94 -11.69 -21.43
N PRO A 154 -5.94 -12.11 -20.16
CA PRO A 154 -6.37 -11.25 -19.06
C PRO A 154 -5.42 -10.07 -18.90
N VAL A 155 -5.97 -8.91 -18.55
CA VAL A 155 -5.21 -7.75 -18.11
C VAL A 155 -5.26 -7.71 -16.59
N TRP A 156 -4.11 -7.71 -15.93
CA TRP A 156 -4.04 -7.78 -14.48
C TRP A 156 -2.87 -6.98 -13.93
N TRP A 157 -2.98 -6.57 -12.67
CA TRP A 157 -1.90 -5.94 -11.91
C TRP A 157 -2.14 -6.01 -10.41
N PHE A 158 -1.05 -5.84 -9.65
CA PHE A 158 -1.07 -5.60 -8.22
C PHE A 158 -0.80 -4.13 -7.92
N GLY A 159 -1.30 -3.67 -6.77
CA GLY A 159 -1.00 -2.37 -6.21
C GLY A 159 -1.01 -2.42 -4.70
N GLY A 160 -0.45 -1.41 -4.07
CA GLY A 160 -0.45 -1.35 -2.61
C GLY A 160 0.58 -0.39 -2.05
N GLY A 161 0.88 -0.61 -0.78
CA GLY A 161 1.84 0.14 0.00
C GLY A 161 1.39 0.32 1.44
N PHE A 162 2.20 1.05 2.19
CA PHE A 162 1.89 1.49 3.53
C PHE A 162 2.59 2.82 3.82
N ASP A 163 2.00 3.66 4.64
CA ASP A 163 2.55 4.96 5.02
C ASP A 163 2.27 5.29 6.49
N LEU A 164 3.15 6.13 7.06
CA LEU A 164 3.15 6.52 8.45
C LEU A 164 2.89 8.02 8.60
N THR A 165 1.94 8.37 9.46
CA THR A 165 1.54 9.77 9.72
C THR A 165 1.74 10.09 11.21
N PRO A 166 2.95 10.47 11.62
CA PRO A 166 3.23 10.89 12.99
C PRO A 166 2.70 12.30 13.28
N TYR A 167 2.46 12.56 14.57
CA TYR A 167 2.13 13.87 15.13
C TYR A 167 3.33 14.44 15.87
N TYR A 168 4.00 13.60 16.66
CA TYR A 168 5.26 13.84 17.36
C TYR A 168 6.23 12.75 16.95
N PRO A 169 6.95 12.93 15.82
CA PRO A 169 7.83 11.90 15.28
C PRO A 169 9.07 11.70 16.14
N PHE A 170 9.44 10.45 16.33
CA PHE A 170 10.76 10.04 16.77
C PHE A 170 11.58 9.58 15.57
N GLU A 171 12.76 10.13 15.36
CA GLU A 171 13.63 9.77 14.22
C GLU A 171 13.88 8.27 14.16
N GLN A 172 14.11 7.62 15.32
CA GLN A 172 14.28 6.18 15.41
C GLN A 172 13.09 5.40 14.83
N ASP A 173 11.87 5.86 15.06
CA ASP A 173 10.67 5.20 14.56
C ASP A 173 10.56 5.36 13.04
N VAL A 174 10.84 6.55 12.54
CA VAL A 174 10.82 6.84 11.11
C VAL A 174 11.89 6.03 10.37
N VAL A 175 13.11 6.00 10.88
CA VAL A 175 14.21 5.20 10.30
C VAL A 175 13.88 3.71 10.35
N SER A 176 13.39 3.20 11.49
CA SER A 176 12.98 1.78 11.63
C SER A 176 11.87 1.40 10.65
N TRP A 177 10.87 2.27 10.45
CA TRP A 177 9.81 2.11 9.48
C TRP A 177 10.34 1.98 8.05
N HIS A 178 11.19 2.91 7.65
CA HIS A 178 11.80 2.92 6.32
C HIS A 178 12.82 1.80 6.12
N GLN A 179 13.54 1.39 7.17
CA GLN A 179 14.45 0.24 7.10
C GLN A 179 13.67 -1.05 6.82
N THR A 180 12.56 -1.28 7.53
CA THR A 180 11.69 -2.43 7.24
C THR A 180 11.16 -2.36 5.81
N ALA A 181 10.71 -1.19 5.35
CA ALA A 181 10.25 -1.00 3.97
C ALA A 181 11.36 -1.31 2.93
N HIS A 182 12.58 -0.89 3.19
CA HIS A 182 13.74 -1.18 2.34
C HIS A 182 14.03 -2.68 2.30
N ASP A 183 14.09 -3.33 3.46
CA ASP A 183 14.45 -4.75 3.57
C ASP A 183 13.41 -5.65 2.89
N LEU A 184 12.13 -5.27 2.92
CA LEU A 184 11.06 -5.95 2.18
C LEU A 184 11.22 -5.83 0.65
N CYS A 185 11.77 -4.72 0.17
CA CYS A 185 11.97 -4.47 -1.25
C CYS A 185 13.24 -5.13 -1.79
N LEU A 186 14.27 -5.26 -0.97
CA LEU A 186 15.62 -5.70 -1.38
C LEU A 186 15.64 -7.04 -2.15
N PRO A 187 14.86 -8.08 -1.80
CA PRO A 187 14.81 -9.33 -2.57
C PRO A 187 14.29 -9.17 -4.01
N PHE A 188 13.66 -8.04 -4.32
CA PHE A 188 13.05 -7.74 -5.63
C PHE A 188 13.89 -6.76 -6.46
N GLY A 189 14.95 -6.17 -5.88
CA GLY A 189 15.90 -5.26 -6.53
C GLY A 189 16.27 -4.07 -5.66
N GLU A 190 17.50 -3.59 -5.81
CA GLU A 190 18.03 -2.47 -5.02
C GLU A 190 17.34 -1.13 -5.34
N ASP A 191 16.76 -0.99 -6.52
CA ASP A 191 16.04 0.20 -6.97
C ASP A 191 14.55 0.21 -6.59
N VAL A 192 14.01 -0.89 -6.06
CA VAL A 192 12.57 -1.06 -5.76
C VAL A 192 12.14 -0.14 -4.63
N TYR A 193 12.88 -0.10 -3.51
CA TYR A 193 12.56 0.80 -2.41
C TYR A 193 12.66 2.28 -2.80
N PRO A 194 13.75 2.80 -3.39
CA PRO A 194 13.83 4.19 -3.80
C PRO A 194 12.69 4.61 -4.73
N LYS A 195 12.34 3.75 -5.69
CA LYS A 195 11.24 3.97 -6.64
C LYS A 195 9.89 4.11 -5.94
N TYR A 196 9.53 3.17 -5.08
CA TYR A 196 8.22 3.14 -4.43
C TYR A 196 8.11 4.08 -3.23
N LYS A 197 9.22 4.41 -2.57
CA LYS A 197 9.30 5.47 -1.56
C LYS A 197 9.05 6.83 -2.21
N LYS A 198 9.70 7.14 -3.31
CA LYS A 198 9.47 8.38 -4.07
C LYS A 198 8.02 8.49 -4.53
N TRP A 199 7.45 7.42 -5.06
CA TRP A 199 6.05 7.41 -5.48
C TRP A 199 5.10 7.61 -4.31
N CYS A 200 5.40 7.06 -3.13
CA CYS A 200 4.65 7.30 -1.90
C CYS A 200 4.66 8.78 -1.51
N ASP A 201 5.81 9.44 -1.53
CA ASP A 201 5.94 10.87 -1.22
C ASP A 201 5.10 11.73 -2.19
N GLU A 202 5.14 11.41 -3.49
CA GLU A 202 4.39 12.12 -4.52
C GLU A 202 2.87 11.90 -4.38
N TYR A 203 2.44 10.67 -4.07
CA TYR A 203 1.03 10.32 -3.95
C TYR A 203 0.38 10.99 -2.74
N PHE A 204 1.05 11.00 -1.59
CA PHE A 204 0.51 11.54 -0.33
C PHE A 204 0.84 13.03 -0.10
N PHE A 205 1.24 13.74 -1.13
CA PHE A 205 1.50 15.18 -1.07
C PHE A 205 0.21 16.01 -1.16
N LEU A 206 0.07 17.02 -0.31
CA LEU A 206 -1.01 18.01 -0.33
C LEU A 206 -0.50 19.30 -0.98
N PRO A 207 -0.77 19.54 -2.29
CA PRO A 207 -0.17 20.67 -3.01
C PRO A 207 -0.54 22.04 -2.44
N HIS A 208 -1.78 22.22 -2.01
CA HIS A 208 -2.28 23.49 -1.46
C HIS A 208 -1.73 23.81 -0.06
N ARG A 209 -1.06 22.83 0.59
CA ARG A 209 -0.39 23.01 1.88
C ARG A 209 1.13 22.95 1.78
N ASN A 210 1.65 22.49 0.64
CA ASN A 210 3.06 22.23 0.42
C ASN A 210 3.67 21.31 1.48
N GLU A 211 2.93 20.24 1.85
CA GLU A 211 3.35 19.25 2.84
C GLU A 211 2.93 17.83 2.40
N THR A 212 3.66 16.82 2.85
CA THR A 212 3.25 15.41 2.76
C THR A 212 2.27 15.08 3.88
N ARG A 213 1.42 14.05 3.69
CA ARG A 213 0.50 13.56 4.73
C ARG A 213 1.23 13.09 6.00
N GLY A 214 2.43 12.53 5.83
CA GLY A 214 3.30 12.02 6.89
C GLY A 214 4.72 11.82 6.37
N VAL A 215 5.42 10.87 6.93
CA VAL A 215 6.82 10.55 6.58
C VAL A 215 6.98 9.57 5.43
N GLY A 216 5.86 9.13 4.84
CA GLY A 216 5.84 8.21 3.70
C GLY A 216 5.99 6.73 4.10
N GLY A 217 6.54 5.98 3.19
CA GLY A 217 6.69 4.52 3.23
C GLY A 217 6.83 3.97 1.83
N LEU A 218 5.90 3.09 1.40
CA LEU A 218 5.87 2.50 0.06
C LEU A 218 4.54 2.77 -0.63
N PHE A 219 4.57 3.05 -1.92
CA PHE A 219 3.39 3.06 -2.79
C PHE A 219 3.76 2.49 -4.16
N PHE A 220 2.97 1.52 -4.63
CA PHE A 220 3.08 0.93 -5.97
C PHE A 220 1.70 0.68 -6.57
N ASP A 221 1.63 0.77 -7.87
CA ASP A 221 0.44 0.47 -8.66
C ASP A 221 0.85 -0.12 -10.01
N ASP A 222 -0.10 -0.71 -10.73
CA ASP A 222 0.12 -1.29 -12.06
C ASP A 222 1.28 -2.31 -12.12
N LEU A 223 1.56 -3.01 -11.02
CA LEU A 223 2.64 -3.98 -10.94
C LEU A 223 2.22 -5.30 -11.59
N ASN A 224 2.78 -5.62 -12.75
CA ASN A 224 2.56 -6.87 -13.48
C ASN A 224 3.87 -7.47 -14.03
N GLU A 225 4.98 -6.76 -13.89
CA GLU A 225 6.30 -7.22 -14.29
C GLU A 225 7.16 -7.61 -13.06
N PRO A 226 7.97 -8.64 -13.14
CA PRO A 226 8.26 -9.46 -14.31
C PRO A 226 7.31 -10.67 -14.49
N GLY A 227 6.10 -10.62 -13.97
CA GLY A 227 5.08 -11.66 -14.10
C GLY A 227 4.32 -11.91 -12.79
N PHE A 228 3.27 -12.76 -12.87
CA PHE A 228 2.31 -12.93 -11.78
C PHE A 228 2.95 -13.38 -10.46
N GLU A 229 3.76 -14.42 -10.49
CA GLU A 229 4.33 -15.02 -9.29
C GLU A 229 5.22 -14.04 -8.51
N GLN A 230 6.08 -13.28 -9.20
CA GLN A 230 6.97 -12.32 -8.56
C GLN A 230 6.22 -11.07 -8.09
N SER A 231 5.26 -10.57 -8.89
CA SER A 231 4.40 -9.45 -8.50
C SER A 231 3.53 -9.81 -7.29
N PHE A 232 3.00 -11.04 -7.25
CA PHE A 232 2.25 -11.57 -6.11
C PHE A 232 3.14 -11.72 -4.87
N ALA A 233 4.35 -12.27 -5.02
CA ALA A 233 5.31 -12.39 -3.93
C ALA A 233 5.68 -11.03 -3.34
N PHE A 234 5.87 -10.00 -4.18
CA PHE A 234 6.11 -8.64 -3.71
C PHE A 234 4.91 -8.08 -2.91
N MET A 235 3.69 -8.21 -3.46
CA MET A 235 2.48 -7.78 -2.74
C MET A 235 2.33 -8.51 -1.40
N GLN A 236 2.66 -9.82 -1.35
CA GLN A 236 2.66 -10.59 -0.10
C GLN A 236 3.71 -10.08 0.90
N ALA A 237 4.92 -9.77 0.44
CA ALA A 237 5.98 -9.22 1.28
C ALA A 237 5.54 -7.89 1.92
N VAL A 238 5.00 -6.97 1.12
CA VAL A 238 4.48 -5.67 1.61
C VAL A 238 3.34 -5.86 2.61
N GLY A 239 2.36 -6.73 2.31
CA GLY A 239 1.23 -6.98 3.21
C GLY A 239 1.65 -7.61 4.54
N ASN A 240 2.54 -8.61 4.51
CA ASN A 240 3.03 -9.28 5.71
C ASN A 240 3.92 -8.36 6.56
N GLY A 241 4.79 -7.57 5.91
CA GLY A 241 5.75 -6.71 6.58
C GLY A 241 5.13 -5.47 7.25
N PHE A 242 3.88 -5.13 6.95
CA PHE A 242 3.21 -4.00 7.60
C PHE A 242 3.22 -4.08 9.13
N ILE A 243 2.86 -5.23 9.71
CA ILE A 243 2.87 -5.41 11.17
C ILE A 243 4.30 -5.39 11.71
N GLU A 244 5.25 -5.98 11.00
CA GLU A 244 6.67 -5.97 11.39
C GLU A 244 7.23 -4.54 11.47
N ALA A 245 6.77 -3.64 10.59
CA ALA A 245 7.14 -2.24 10.61
C ALA A 245 6.44 -1.43 11.72
N TYR A 246 5.15 -1.70 11.98
CA TYR A 246 4.33 -0.85 12.85
C TYR A 246 4.35 -1.28 14.32
N GLU A 247 4.29 -2.58 14.62
CA GLU A 247 4.23 -3.11 15.99
C GLU A 247 5.38 -2.60 16.90
N PRO A 248 6.66 -2.55 16.45
CA PRO A 248 7.74 -2.04 17.29
C PRO A 248 7.57 -0.56 17.67
N ILE A 249 6.98 0.26 16.80
CA ILE A 249 6.68 1.66 17.06
C ILE A 249 5.61 1.77 18.15
N VAL A 250 4.53 0.99 18.04
CA VAL A 250 3.47 0.93 19.05
C VAL A 250 4.03 0.51 20.40
N GLU A 251 4.82 -0.56 20.44
CA GLU A 251 5.38 -1.09 21.69
C GLU A 251 6.31 -0.10 22.39
N ARG A 252 7.10 0.68 21.65
CA ARG A 252 7.98 1.73 22.22
C ARG A 252 7.18 2.88 22.84
N ASN A 253 6.07 3.26 22.21
CA ASN A 253 5.43 4.55 22.48
C ASN A 253 4.13 4.44 23.29
N LYS A 254 3.50 3.25 23.39
CA LYS A 254 2.17 3.08 24.02
C LYS A 254 2.12 3.45 25.49
N ALA A 255 3.25 3.41 26.20
CA ALA A 255 3.34 3.75 27.62
C ALA A 255 3.83 5.19 27.89
N LEU A 256 4.13 5.97 26.84
CA LEU A 256 4.54 7.37 27.00
C LEU A 256 3.36 8.20 27.52
N GLU A 257 3.63 8.99 28.58
CA GLU A 257 2.66 9.92 29.11
C GLU A 257 2.55 11.15 28.19
N TYR A 258 1.35 11.70 28.05
CA TYR A 258 1.08 12.92 27.27
C TYR A 258 0.07 13.79 27.99
N GLN A 259 0.06 15.10 27.66
CA GLN A 259 -0.87 16.08 28.22
C GLN A 259 -1.95 16.43 27.18
N ASP A 260 -2.87 17.32 27.56
CA ASP A 260 -3.97 17.73 26.68
C ASP A 260 -3.45 18.47 25.43
N GLU A 261 -2.36 19.21 25.54
CA GLU A 261 -1.73 19.96 24.45
C GLU A 261 -1.34 19.03 23.30
N GLU A 262 -0.64 17.92 23.60
CA GLU A 262 -0.26 16.96 22.56
C GLU A 262 -1.48 16.27 21.95
N ARG A 263 -2.49 16.00 22.78
CA ARG A 263 -3.76 15.45 22.30
C ARG A 263 -4.48 16.43 21.36
N GLN A 264 -4.56 17.72 21.71
CA GLN A 264 -5.18 18.74 20.86
C GLN A 264 -4.46 18.89 19.53
N PHE A 265 -3.13 18.84 19.52
CA PHE A 265 -2.34 18.88 18.28
C PHE A 265 -2.58 17.63 17.44
N GLN A 266 -2.63 16.43 18.04
CA GLN A 266 -3.01 15.20 17.32
C GLN A 266 -4.37 15.36 16.63
N LEU A 267 -5.39 15.86 17.34
CA LEU A 267 -6.74 16.08 16.78
C LEU A 267 -6.71 17.08 15.62
N TYR A 268 -5.92 18.14 15.73
CA TYR A 268 -5.72 19.12 14.68
C TYR A 268 -5.03 18.49 13.45
N ARG A 269 -3.96 17.71 13.63
CA ARG A 269 -3.27 17.04 12.52
C ARG A 269 -4.12 15.94 11.88
N ARG A 270 -5.01 15.29 12.61
CA ARG A 270 -6.01 14.39 12.06
C ARG A 270 -6.94 15.10 11.06
N GLY A 271 -7.20 16.39 11.23
CA GLY A 271 -7.87 17.20 10.22
C GLY A 271 -7.14 17.19 8.87
N ARG A 272 -5.79 17.23 8.87
CA ARG A 272 -4.98 17.13 7.62
C ARG A 272 -5.10 15.75 6.99
N TYR A 273 -5.12 14.69 7.81
CA TYR A 273 -5.35 13.33 7.35
C TYR A 273 -6.72 13.18 6.65
N VAL A 274 -7.78 13.67 7.29
CA VAL A 274 -9.14 13.67 6.72
C VAL A 274 -9.20 14.48 5.43
N GLU A 275 -8.57 15.65 5.39
CA GLU A 275 -8.50 16.52 4.22
C GLU A 275 -7.88 15.79 3.01
N PHE A 276 -6.75 15.11 3.20
CA PHE A 276 -6.16 14.31 2.13
C PHE A 276 -7.12 13.22 1.65
N ASN A 277 -7.68 12.42 2.58
CA ASN A 277 -8.51 11.28 2.23
C ASN A 277 -9.80 11.67 1.49
N LEU A 278 -10.42 12.79 1.86
CA LEU A 278 -11.67 13.24 1.22
C LEU A 278 -11.46 14.03 -0.06
N VAL A 279 -10.31 14.69 -0.23
CA VAL A 279 -10.06 15.60 -1.38
C VAL A 279 -9.16 14.97 -2.44
N TYR A 280 -8.17 14.18 -2.04
CA TYR A 280 -7.11 13.70 -2.93
C TYR A 280 -7.02 12.18 -3.06
N ASP A 281 -7.49 11.41 -2.07
CA ASP A 281 -7.34 9.95 -2.14
C ASP A 281 -8.22 9.35 -3.24
N ARG A 282 -7.53 8.84 -4.29
CA ARG A 282 -8.20 8.26 -5.46
C ARG A 282 -9.09 7.06 -5.08
N GLY A 283 -8.67 6.26 -4.10
CA GLY A 283 -9.42 5.10 -3.62
C GLY A 283 -10.73 5.49 -2.95
N THR A 284 -10.70 6.48 -2.06
CA THR A 284 -11.88 7.04 -1.39
C THR A 284 -12.85 7.65 -2.41
N LEU A 285 -12.35 8.51 -3.29
CA LEU A 285 -13.16 9.16 -4.32
C LEU A 285 -13.81 8.14 -5.26
N PHE A 286 -13.04 7.18 -5.77
CA PHE A 286 -13.54 6.11 -6.63
C PHE A 286 -14.62 5.29 -5.92
N GLY A 287 -14.36 4.87 -4.67
CA GLY A 287 -15.31 4.09 -3.89
C GLY A 287 -16.65 4.80 -3.70
N LEU A 288 -16.63 6.09 -3.33
CA LEU A 288 -17.85 6.89 -3.16
C LEU A 288 -18.58 7.12 -4.48
N GLN A 289 -17.87 7.40 -5.57
CA GLN A 289 -18.45 7.65 -6.90
C GLN A 289 -19.04 6.40 -7.56
N THR A 290 -18.54 5.21 -7.24
CA THR A 290 -19.00 3.93 -7.80
C THR A 290 -20.02 3.21 -6.92
N GLY A 291 -20.58 3.88 -5.91
CA GLY A 291 -21.58 3.29 -5.01
C GLY A 291 -21.02 2.22 -4.07
N GLY A 292 -19.72 2.33 -3.75
CA GLY A 292 -19.10 1.50 -2.71
C GLY A 292 -19.79 1.68 -1.36
N ARG A 293 -19.64 0.68 -0.47
CA ARG A 293 -20.24 0.74 0.86
C ARG A 293 -19.62 1.88 1.69
N THR A 294 -20.38 2.94 1.92
CA THR A 294 -19.93 4.17 2.59
C THR A 294 -19.27 3.90 3.93
N GLU A 295 -19.88 3.06 4.78
CA GLU A 295 -19.35 2.71 6.11
C GLU A 295 -17.96 2.03 6.02
N SER A 296 -17.77 1.17 5.02
CA SER A 296 -16.49 0.49 4.80
C SER A 296 -15.41 1.42 4.23
N ILE A 297 -15.79 2.49 3.55
CA ILE A 297 -14.88 3.52 3.04
C ILE A 297 -14.51 4.49 4.17
N LEU A 298 -15.52 5.02 4.87
CA LEU A 298 -15.32 6.05 5.90
C LEU A 298 -14.84 5.51 7.26
N MET A 299 -14.76 4.16 7.45
CA MET A 299 -14.10 3.60 8.63
C MET A 299 -12.61 4.00 8.74
N SER A 300 -12.02 4.50 7.65
CA SER A 300 -10.65 5.02 7.62
C SER A 300 -10.50 6.39 8.28
N MET A 301 -11.61 7.07 8.58
CA MET A 301 -11.57 8.36 9.24
C MET A 301 -11.33 8.23 10.74
N PRO A 302 -10.58 9.15 11.37
CA PRO A 302 -10.45 9.19 12.82
C PRO A 302 -11.80 9.54 13.47
N PRO A 303 -12.11 8.99 14.67
CA PRO A 303 -13.39 9.26 15.34
C PRO A 303 -13.51 10.71 15.82
N LEU A 304 -12.39 11.38 16.09
CA LEU A 304 -12.31 12.78 16.52
C LEU A 304 -11.26 13.53 15.70
N VAL A 305 -11.62 14.74 15.28
CA VAL A 305 -10.75 15.71 14.61
C VAL A 305 -11.00 17.10 15.16
N ARG A 306 -10.01 17.98 14.99
CA ARG A 306 -10.13 19.41 15.29
C ARG A 306 -9.75 20.22 14.07
N TRP A 307 -10.52 21.26 13.80
CA TRP A 307 -10.23 22.26 12.79
C TRP A 307 -9.93 23.58 13.50
N GLU A 308 -8.84 24.23 13.09
CA GLU A 308 -8.43 25.52 13.62
C GLU A 308 -8.04 26.46 12.49
N TYR A 309 -8.59 27.65 12.50
CA TYR A 309 -8.31 28.67 11.50
C TYR A 309 -6.97 29.35 11.79
N GLY A 310 -6.06 29.32 10.79
CA GLY A 310 -4.79 30.06 10.88
C GLY A 310 -3.80 29.50 11.89
N PHE A 311 -3.89 28.22 12.26
CA PHE A 311 -2.90 27.60 13.16
C PHE A 311 -1.49 27.66 12.58
N THR A 312 -0.55 28.15 13.39
CA THR A 312 0.89 28.14 13.12
C THR A 312 1.59 27.66 14.39
N PRO A 313 2.43 26.63 14.32
CA PRO A 313 3.18 26.18 15.49
C PRO A 313 4.19 27.26 15.94
N GLU A 314 4.48 27.28 17.24
CA GLU A 314 5.50 28.15 17.80
C GLU A 314 6.90 27.66 17.39
N GLU A 315 7.78 28.58 17.00
CA GLU A 315 9.15 28.26 16.57
C GLU A 315 9.94 27.53 17.66
N GLY A 316 10.67 26.48 17.29
CA GLY A 316 11.47 25.67 18.20
C GLY A 316 10.69 24.64 19.01
N THR A 317 9.38 24.46 18.73
CA THR A 317 8.57 23.40 19.34
C THR A 317 8.62 22.11 18.50
N PRO A 318 8.31 20.94 19.07
CA PRO A 318 8.17 19.69 18.31
C PRO A 318 7.12 19.77 17.19
N GLU A 319 6.08 20.58 17.39
CA GLU A 319 5.05 20.84 16.38
C GLU A 319 5.65 21.60 15.18
N ALA A 320 6.51 22.60 15.42
CA ALA A 320 7.21 23.30 14.35
C ALA A 320 8.18 22.38 13.60
N GLU A 321 8.95 21.55 14.32
CA GLU A 321 9.85 20.56 13.73
C GLU A 321 9.12 19.59 12.81
N LEU A 322 7.90 19.14 13.17
CA LEU A 322 7.07 18.31 12.30
C LEU A 322 6.89 18.96 10.92
N TYR A 323 6.52 20.25 10.87
CA TYR A 323 6.29 20.98 9.61
C TYR A 323 7.58 21.29 8.86
N GLU A 324 8.64 21.62 9.55
CA GLU A 324 9.89 22.06 8.94
C GLU A 324 10.67 20.90 8.32
N TYR A 325 10.61 19.72 8.94
CA TYR A 325 11.44 18.58 8.59
C TYR A 325 10.66 17.35 8.16
N TYR A 326 9.72 16.85 8.99
CA TYR A 326 9.11 15.52 8.77
C TYR A 326 8.01 15.50 7.71
N LEU A 327 7.35 16.62 7.43
CA LEU A 327 6.31 16.71 6.41
C LEU A 327 6.87 17.09 5.02
N LYS A 328 8.14 16.79 4.80
CA LYS A 328 8.83 16.95 3.51
C LYS A 328 9.49 15.63 3.13
N PRO A 329 9.59 15.32 1.82
CA PRO A 329 10.33 14.15 1.38
C PRO A 329 11.77 14.18 1.88
N GLN A 330 12.21 13.13 2.58
CA GLN A 330 13.56 12.99 3.12
C GLN A 330 14.18 11.66 2.68
N ASP A 331 15.50 11.61 2.63
CA ASP A 331 16.25 10.36 2.50
C ASP A 331 16.54 9.79 3.89
N TRP A 332 15.54 9.10 4.45
CA TRP A 332 15.57 8.57 5.83
C TRP A 332 16.68 7.54 6.09
N LEU A 333 17.20 6.89 5.04
CA LEU A 333 18.22 5.85 5.15
C LEU A 333 19.58 6.29 4.63
N GLY A 334 19.71 7.51 4.10
CA GLY A 334 20.97 8.03 3.55
C GLY A 334 21.45 7.30 2.29
N LEU A 335 20.53 6.82 1.45
CA LEU A 335 20.81 6.01 0.26
C LEU A 335 21.15 6.85 -0.99
N ASN A 336 20.87 8.15 -0.98
CA ASN A 336 21.07 9.08 -2.10
C ASN A 336 22.45 9.78 -2.05
N LYS A 337 23.51 9.07 -1.66
CA LYS A 337 24.88 9.64 -1.61
C LYS A 337 25.62 9.50 -2.92
#